data_99c6065d6cdb1e57391e83bca1dd6c33
#
_entry.id   99c6065d6cdb1e57391e83bca1dd6c33
#
_cell.length_a   1.000
_cell.length_b   1.000
_cell.length_c   1.000
_cell.angle_alpha   90.00
_cell.angle_beta   90.00
_cell.angle_gamma   90.00
#
_symmetry.space_group_name_H-M   'P 1'
#
loop_
_entity.id
_entity.type
_entity.pdbx_description
1 polymer ?
#
loop_
_entity_poly.entity_id
_entity_poly.type
_entity_poly.pdbx_seq_one_letter_code
_entity_poly.pdbx_strand_id
1 'polypeptide(L)'
;MKWTFENGIPIYLQILGRLRTEIASGAYPPGAKLPAVRELALEAGVNPNTMQRAFAELERDGLVYTQRTSGRFVTEDAEVLKNLRKTLSEDVIEEMCTRLMHLGMSREEILSAVQEWAGQASGKA
;
A
#
# COMPACT_ATOMS: atom_id res chain seq x y z
N MET A 1 -12.98 -5.58 5.46
CA MET A 1 -11.73 -5.51 6.21
C MET A 1 -11.77 -4.34 7.18
N LYS A 2 -11.38 -4.59 8.41
CA LYS A 2 -11.52 -3.61 9.47
C LYS A 2 -10.43 -2.54 9.42
N TRP A 3 -10.80 -1.30 9.64
CA TRP A 3 -9.84 -0.21 9.72
C TRP A 3 -9.39 -0.02 11.16
N THR A 4 -8.09 -0.04 11.37
CA THR A 4 -7.48 0.24 12.67
C THR A 4 -6.36 1.25 12.47
N PHE A 5 -6.20 2.17 13.41
CA PHE A 5 -5.21 3.24 13.30
C PHE A 5 -4.29 3.25 14.51
N GLU A 6 -3.01 3.49 14.25
CA GLU A 6 -2.01 3.62 15.28
C GLU A 6 -1.93 5.06 15.79
N ASN A 7 -1.63 5.21 17.09
CA ASN A 7 -1.39 6.51 17.67
C ASN A 7 -0.04 7.06 17.21
N GLY A 8 0.06 8.39 17.12
CA GLY A 8 1.32 9.04 16.84
C GLY A 8 1.65 9.19 15.37
N ILE A 9 0.86 8.61 14.48
CA ILE A 9 1.03 8.74 13.04
C ILE A 9 -0.22 9.43 12.48
N PRO A 10 -0.08 10.48 11.65
CA PRO A 10 -1.24 11.14 11.06
C PRO A 10 -2.15 10.14 10.35
N ILE A 11 -3.45 10.26 10.60
CA ILE A 11 -4.43 9.31 10.07
C ILE A 11 -4.42 9.26 8.55
N TYR A 12 -4.30 10.42 7.88
CA TYR A 12 -4.32 10.42 6.43
C TYR A 12 -3.16 9.64 5.81
N LEU A 13 -2.00 9.61 6.49
CA LEU A 13 -0.85 8.81 6.01
C LEU A 13 -1.12 7.32 6.14
N GLN A 14 -1.81 6.92 7.19
CA GLN A 14 -2.18 5.51 7.37
C GLN A 14 -3.22 5.09 6.33
N ILE A 15 -4.18 5.95 6.03
CA ILE A 15 -5.17 5.71 4.98
C ILE A 15 -4.46 5.57 3.63
N LEU A 16 -3.56 6.52 3.34
CA LEU A 16 -2.82 6.55 2.08
C LEU A 16 -2.01 5.25 1.89
N GLY A 17 -1.32 4.83 2.95
CA GLY A 17 -0.53 3.59 2.91
C GLY A 17 -1.38 2.36 2.64
N ARG A 18 -2.54 2.27 3.27
CA ARG A 18 -3.45 1.15 3.06
C ARG A 18 -4.01 1.13 1.64
N LEU A 19 -4.44 2.29 1.13
CA LEU A 19 -4.96 2.36 -0.22
C LEU A 19 -3.90 2.04 -1.26
N ARG A 20 -2.66 2.50 -1.07
CA ARG A 20 -1.54 2.16 -1.94
C ARG A 20 -1.31 0.65 -1.96
N THR A 21 -1.34 0.02 -0.80
CA THR A 21 -1.15 -1.43 -0.70
C THR A 21 -2.29 -2.18 -1.41
N GLU A 22 -3.52 -1.73 -1.24
CA GLU A 22 -4.66 -2.36 -1.89
C GLU A 22 -4.61 -2.21 -3.42
N ILE A 23 -4.14 -1.07 -3.90
CA ILE A 23 -3.93 -0.86 -5.34
C ILE A 23 -2.77 -1.72 -5.84
N ALA A 24 -1.66 -1.74 -5.10
CA ALA A 24 -0.47 -2.51 -5.50
C ALA A 24 -0.75 -4.01 -5.55
N SER A 25 -1.54 -4.52 -4.61
CA SER A 25 -1.85 -5.95 -4.51
C SER A 25 -2.92 -6.41 -5.49
N GLY A 26 -3.64 -5.47 -6.10
CA GLY A 26 -4.76 -5.79 -6.97
C GLY A 26 -6.07 -6.00 -6.23
N ALA A 27 -6.13 -5.71 -4.92
CA ALA A 27 -7.40 -5.71 -4.18
C ALA A 27 -8.38 -4.75 -4.83
N TYR A 28 -7.86 -3.60 -5.28
CA TYR A 28 -8.55 -2.76 -6.24
C TYR A 28 -7.83 -2.94 -7.58
N PRO A 29 -8.38 -3.73 -8.51
CA PRO A 29 -7.68 -4.03 -9.78
C PRO A 29 -7.51 -2.82 -10.68
N PRO A 30 -6.60 -2.88 -11.66
CA PRO A 30 -6.47 -1.80 -12.64
C PRO A 30 -7.80 -1.48 -13.30
N GLY A 31 -8.13 -0.21 -13.40
CA GLY A 31 -9.38 0.26 -13.99
C GLY A 31 -10.61 0.14 -13.10
N ALA A 32 -10.48 -0.45 -11.92
CA ALA A 32 -11.61 -0.62 -11.01
C ALA A 32 -12.04 0.72 -10.43
N LYS A 33 -13.34 0.84 -10.22
CA LYS A 33 -13.90 2.02 -9.57
C LYS A 33 -13.70 1.91 -8.06
N LEU A 34 -13.18 2.98 -7.47
CA LEU A 34 -13.01 3.04 -6.02
C LEU A 34 -14.33 3.46 -5.36
N PRO A 35 -14.54 3.03 -4.10
CA PRO A 35 -15.69 3.53 -3.35
C PRO A 35 -15.62 5.05 -3.21
N ALA A 36 -16.76 5.68 -3.01
CA ALA A 36 -16.82 7.11 -2.81
C ALA A 36 -16.09 7.51 -1.51
N VAL A 37 -15.51 8.70 -1.52
CA VAL A 37 -14.80 9.22 -0.34
C VAL A 37 -15.66 9.17 0.92
N ARG A 38 -16.93 9.56 0.80
CA ARG A 38 -17.85 9.55 1.95
C ARG A 38 -18.10 8.15 2.49
N GLU A 39 -18.25 7.18 1.59
CA GLU A 39 -18.46 5.80 2.00
C GLU A 39 -17.26 5.26 2.77
N LEU A 40 -16.06 5.45 2.22
CA LEU A 40 -14.84 5.00 2.88
C LEU A 40 -14.58 5.71 4.19
N ALA A 41 -14.86 7.03 4.24
CA ALA A 41 -14.70 7.80 5.46
C ALA A 41 -15.61 7.27 6.57
N LEU A 42 -16.86 6.97 6.22
CA LEU A 42 -17.81 6.41 7.16
C LEU A 42 -17.37 5.03 7.65
N GLU A 43 -16.97 4.18 6.73
CA GLU A 43 -16.50 2.83 7.04
C GLU A 43 -15.26 2.86 7.93
N ALA A 44 -14.33 3.75 7.65
CA ALA A 44 -13.09 3.87 8.41
C ALA A 44 -13.25 4.65 9.71
N GLY A 45 -14.38 5.35 9.87
CA GLY A 45 -14.61 6.16 11.06
C GLY A 45 -13.75 7.43 11.10
N VAL A 46 -13.48 8.02 9.95
CA VAL A 46 -12.64 9.21 9.85
C VAL A 46 -13.39 10.37 9.21
N ASN A 47 -12.85 11.57 9.37
CA ASN A 47 -13.40 12.77 8.75
C ASN A 47 -13.32 12.65 7.22
N PRO A 48 -14.39 12.98 6.47
CA PRO A 48 -14.34 12.95 5.00
C PRO A 48 -13.22 13.80 4.41
N ASN A 49 -12.86 14.91 5.03
CA ASN A 49 -11.76 15.76 4.55
C ASN A 49 -10.42 15.03 4.65
N THR A 50 -10.24 14.23 5.70
CA THR A 50 -9.03 13.42 5.87
C THR A 50 -8.95 12.35 4.77
N MET A 51 -10.06 11.69 4.50
CA MET A 51 -10.14 10.70 3.42
C MET A 51 -9.90 11.35 2.07
N GLN A 52 -10.50 12.54 1.83
CA GLN A 52 -10.30 13.29 0.59
C GLN A 52 -8.83 13.64 0.38
N ARG A 53 -8.12 14.00 1.44
CA ARG A 53 -6.71 14.33 1.36
C ARG A 53 -5.89 13.13 0.87
N ALA A 54 -6.20 11.94 1.38
CA ALA A 54 -5.52 10.71 0.93
C ALA A 54 -5.80 10.45 -0.55
N PHE A 55 -7.04 10.60 -0.98
CA PHE A 55 -7.42 10.41 -2.37
C PHE A 55 -6.71 11.41 -3.30
N ALA A 56 -6.58 12.67 -2.84
CA ALA A 56 -5.88 13.69 -3.62
C ALA A 56 -4.41 13.32 -3.82
N GLU A 57 -3.78 12.73 -2.82
CA GLU A 57 -2.40 12.24 -2.96
C GLU A 57 -2.30 11.09 -3.96
N LEU A 58 -3.24 10.14 -3.91
CA LEU A 58 -3.27 9.05 -4.88
C LEU A 58 -3.41 9.59 -6.31
N GLU A 59 -4.24 10.59 -6.49
CA GLU A 59 -4.46 11.21 -7.78
C GLU A 59 -3.21 11.95 -8.27
N ARG A 60 -2.57 12.69 -7.37
CA ARG A 60 -1.31 13.39 -7.67
C ARG A 60 -0.23 12.42 -8.12
N ASP A 61 -0.16 11.25 -7.50
CA ASP A 61 0.84 10.22 -7.81
C ASP A 61 0.47 9.41 -9.07
N GLY A 62 -0.68 9.70 -9.67
CA GLY A 62 -1.12 9.01 -10.87
C GLY A 62 -1.67 7.61 -10.63
N LEU A 63 -1.93 7.24 -9.37
CA LEU A 63 -2.46 5.92 -9.03
C LEU A 63 -3.95 5.81 -9.28
N VAL A 64 -4.66 6.92 -9.19
CA VAL A 64 -6.07 6.98 -9.50
C VAL A 64 -6.35 8.17 -10.40
N TYR A 65 -7.43 8.09 -11.16
CA TYR A 65 -7.88 9.21 -11.98
C TYR A 65 -9.38 9.42 -11.75
N THR A 66 -9.80 10.67 -11.90
CA THR A 66 -11.18 11.06 -11.72
C THR A 66 -11.89 11.22 -13.05
N GLN A 67 -13.06 10.61 -13.18
CA GLN A 67 -13.97 10.86 -14.29
C GLN A 67 -15.13 11.65 -13.71
N ARG A 68 -15.42 12.82 -14.30
CA ARG A 68 -16.32 13.81 -13.73
C ARG A 68 -17.68 13.27 -13.29
N THR A 69 -18.26 12.39 -14.06
CA THR A 69 -19.62 11.89 -13.78
C THR A 69 -19.64 10.47 -13.23
N SER A 70 -18.50 9.80 -13.21
CA SER A 70 -18.43 8.36 -12.90
C SER A 70 -17.68 8.04 -11.61
N GLY A 71 -16.84 8.94 -11.12
CA GLY A 71 -16.09 8.74 -9.88
C GLY A 71 -14.59 8.57 -10.11
N ARG A 72 -13.92 7.89 -9.18
CA ARG A 72 -12.48 7.67 -9.22
C ARG A 72 -12.16 6.22 -9.56
N PHE A 73 -11.13 6.03 -10.36
CA PHE A 73 -10.74 4.72 -10.88
C PHE A 73 -9.26 4.49 -10.70
N VAL A 74 -8.87 3.24 -10.47
CA VAL A 74 -7.46 2.84 -10.39
C VAL A 74 -6.84 2.96 -11.78
N THR A 75 -5.60 3.43 -11.84
CA THR A 75 -4.86 3.53 -13.11
C THR A 75 -4.76 2.16 -13.78
N GLU A 76 -4.76 2.18 -15.12
CA GLU A 76 -4.51 0.98 -15.91
C GLU A 76 -3.06 0.91 -16.40
N ASP A 77 -2.25 1.92 -16.06
CA ASP A 77 -0.86 1.99 -16.48
C ASP A 77 -0.02 0.97 -15.71
N ALA A 78 0.40 -0.09 -16.39
CA ALA A 78 1.16 -1.18 -15.79
C ALA A 78 2.49 -0.70 -15.21
N GLU A 79 3.12 0.31 -15.83
CA GLU A 79 4.39 0.85 -15.32
C GLU A 79 4.20 1.57 -13.99
N VAL A 80 3.12 2.34 -13.87
CA VAL A 80 2.81 3.04 -12.62
C VAL A 80 2.60 2.03 -11.50
N LEU A 81 1.85 0.96 -11.77
CA LEU A 81 1.58 -0.07 -10.78
C LEU A 81 2.83 -0.86 -10.41
N LYS A 82 3.68 -1.15 -11.39
CA LYS A 82 4.96 -1.83 -11.15
C LYS A 82 5.86 -0.99 -10.27
N ASN A 83 5.96 0.31 -10.55
CA ASN A 83 6.78 1.22 -9.76
C ASN A 83 6.24 1.37 -8.34
N LEU A 84 4.93 1.35 -8.18
CA LEU A 84 4.31 1.39 -6.85
C LEU A 84 4.72 0.17 -6.04
N ARG A 85 4.60 -1.04 -6.61
CA ARG A 85 5.00 -2.27 -5.92
C ARG A 85 6.48 -2.24 -5.55
N LYS A 86 7.31 -1.75 -6.48
CA LYS A 86 8.75 -1.65 -6.23
C LYS A 86 9.04 -0.74 -5.04
N THR A 87 8.46 0.45 -5.04
CA THR A 87 8.68 1.42 -3.97
C THR A 87 8.22 0.88 -2.62
N LEU A 88 7.02 0.28 -2.57
CA LEU A 88 6.50 -0.30 -1.33
C LEU A 88 7.36 -1.46 -0.85
N SER A 89 7.85 -2.29 -1.78
CA SER A 89 8.71 -3.42 -1.40
C SER A 89 10.05 -2.96 -0.85
N GLU A 90 10.62 -1.89 -1.40
CA GLU A 90 11.87 -1.34 -0.89
C GLU A 90 11.74 -0.88 0.55
N ASP A 91 10.63 -0.25 0.90
CA ASP A 91 10.38 0.18 2.28
C ASP A 91 10.26 -1.02 3.23
N VAL A 92 9.56 -2.06 2.80
CA VAL A 92 9.40 -3.28 3.61
C VAL A 92 10.75 -3.98 3.80
N ILE A 93 11.55 -4.07 2.74
CA ILE A 93 12.87 -4.69 2.81
C ILE A 93 13.78 -3.89 3.74
N GLU A 94 13.77 -2.57 3.63
CA GLU A 94 14.58 -1.71 4.48
C GLU A 94 14.22 -1.92 5.96
N GLU A 95 12.93 -1.94 6.27
CA GLU A 95 12.47 -2.16 7.64
C GLU A 95 12.89 -3.53 8.15
N MET A 96 12.69 -4.57 7.34
CA MET A 96 13.07 -5.93 7.71
C MET A 96 14.57 -6.03 7.99
N CYS A 97 15.38 -5.53 7.06
CA CYS A 97 16.84 -5.62 7.19
C CYS A 97 17.35 -4.86 8.40
N THR A 98 16.79 -3.67 8.67
CA THR A 98 17.16 -2.90 9.83
C THR A 98 16.88 -3.68 11.12
N ARG A 99 15.72 -4.30 11.21
CA ARG A 99 15.34 -5.09 12.39
C ARG A 99 16.22 -6.32 12.55
N LEU A 100 16.54 -7.01 11.46
CA LEU A 100 17.39 -8.19 11.52
C LEU A 100 18.83 -7.83 11.91
N MET A 101 19.33 -6.70 11.43
CA MET A 101 20.65 -6.22 11.83
C MET A 101 20.69 -5.87 13.31
N HIS A 102 19.61 -5.35 13.87
CA HIS A 102 19.52 -5.11 15.31
C HIS A 102 19.53 -6.42 16.12
N LEU A 103 19.16 -7.53 15.50
CA LEU A 103 19.29 -8.84 16.13
C LEU A 103 20.72 -9.40 16.03
N GLY A 104 21.63 -8.69 15.38
CA GLY A 104 23.02 -9.11 15.23
C GLY A 104 23.32 -9.86 13.94
N MET A 105 22.36 -9.92 13.01
CA MET A 105 22.58 -10.64 11.76
C MET A 105 23.40 -9.79 10.77
N SER A 106 24.33 -10.45 10.09
CA SER A 106 25.09 -9.82 9.00
C SER A 106 24.26 -9.79 7.72
N ARG A 107 24.72 -9.02 6.74
CA ARG A 107 24.05 -8.97 5.43
C ARG A 107 23.99 -10.35 4.77
N GLU A 108 25.07 -11.12 4.87
CA GLU A 108 25.12 -12.47 4.31
C GLU A 108 24.14 -13.39 5.00
N GLU A 109 24.03 -13.29 6.32
CA GLU A 109 23.06 -14.09 7.07
C GLU A 109 21.63 -13.76 6.70
N ILE A 110 21.34 -12.47 6.51
CA ILE A 110 20.02 -12.02 6.08
C ILE A 110 19.68 -12.58 4.71
N LEU A 111 20.63 -12.48 3.77
CA LEU A 111 20.42 -12.98 2.41
C LEU A 111 20.16 -14.49 2.42
N SER A 112 20.95 -15.24 3.18
CA SER A 112 20.77 -16.69 3.29
C SER A 112 19.41 -17.05 3.89
N ALA A 113 18.99 -16.32 4.93
CA ALA A 113 17.70 -16.57 5.58
C ALA A 113 16.54 -16.31 4.62
N VAL A 114 16.62 -15.24 3.83
CA VAL A 114 15.58 -14.91 2.85
C VAL A 114 15.53 -15.97 1.75
N GLN A 115 16.68 -16.41 1.26
CA GLN A 115 16.75 -17.47 0.25
C GLN A 115 16.15 -18.78 0.75
N GLU A 116 16.43 -19.14 1.98
CA GLU A 116 15.87 -20.33 2.62
C GLU A 116 14.37 -20.21 2.75
N TRP A 117 13.88 -19.06 3.23
CA TRP A 117 12.44 -18.82 3.33
C TRP A 117 11.76 -18.92 1.97
N ALA A 118 12.34 -18.33 0.94
CA ALA A 118 11.77 -18.33 -0.40
C ALA A 118 11.68 -19.76 -0.96
N GLY A 119 12.69 -20.60 -0.70
CA GLY A 119 12.68 -21.99 -1.10
C GLY A 119 11.59 -22.81 -0.42
N GLN A 120 11.37 -22.56 0.87
CA GLN A 120 10.31 -23.22 1.64
C GLN A 120 8.92 -22.78 1.17
N ALA A 121 8.76 -21.45 0.95
CA ALA A 121 7.49 -20.89 0.53
C ALA A 121 7.04 -21.47 -0.80
N SER A 122 7.96 -21.65 -1.75
CA SER A 122 7.61 -22.20 -3.07
C SER A 122 7.15 -23.65 -2.97
N GLY A 123 7.60 -24.38 -1.97
CA GLY A 123 7.16 -25.75 -1.73
C GLY A 123 5.79 -25.84 -1.08
N LYS A 124 5.26 -24.74 -0.56
CA LYS A 124 3.97 -24.69 0.15
C LYS A 124 2.84 -24.09 -0.68
N ALA A 125 3.17 -23.54 -1.80
CA ALA A 125 2.21 -22.83 -2.64
C ALA A 125 1.15 -23.74 -3.25
#